data_3430f3b1022f96dca34b60f9c7e8c621
#
_entry.id   3430f3b1022f96dca34b60f9c7e8c621
#
_cell.length_a   1.000
_cell.length_b   1.000
_cell.length_c   1.000
_cell.angle_alpha   90.00
_cell.angle_beta   90.00
_cell.angle_gamma   90.00
#
_symmetry.space_group_name_H-M   'P 1'
#
loop_
_entity.id
_entity.type
_entity.pdbx_description
1 polymer ?
#
loop_
_entity_poly.entity_id
_entity_poly.type
_entity_poly.pdbx_seq_one_letter_code
_entity_poly.pdbx_strand_id
1 'polypeptide(L)'
;MDVLPWSRRRFRFRFTSGEVTGALGDSVTVLPIVVAVAALTELSLARLLLGFAAFQVVWGVHYGVPVSVEPMKALAALVIAGSLTAGELAVAGLLAGGVLLLVGTTGALARIQRYVGQPIVRGVQLAVGLVLLETGIQLSLDGVGYALLALAAVGVTVAAGHHRVSTLIVIALGVAVGISQTGLPTPQLPALDLTLPTAADVSSASVGATLGQLAMTVGNAAVATSLLLSDYFDAEVSADELATSMGAMNLLAVPLGALPMCHGSGGVAGKYA
;
A
#
# COMPACT_ATOMS: atom_id res chain seq x y z
N MET A 1 15.42 -29.98 -12.24
CA MET A 1 14.41 -29.06 -12.84
C MET A 1 13.04 -29.57 -12.38
N ASP A 2 12.78 -29.46 -11.07
CA ASP A 2 11.49 -29.82 -10.50
C ASP A 2 10.64 -28.55 -10.40
N VAL A 3 9.74 -28.44 -11.35
CA VAL A 3 8.77 -27.37 -11.47
C VAL A 3 7.71 -27.56 -10.38
N LEU A 4 7.75 -26.67 -9.40
CA LEU A 4 6.67 -26.28 -8.47
C LEU A 4 5.72 -27.40 -8.02
N PRO A 5 5.83 -27.86 -6.79
CA PRO A 5 4.75 -28.58 -6.18
C PRO A 5 3.65 -27.56 -5.81
N TRP A 6 2.64 -27.45 -6.66
CA TRP A 6 1.35 -26.89 -6.28
C TRP A 6 0.77 -27.79 -5.20
N SER A 7 1.29 -27.69 -3.96
CA SER A 7 0.66 -28.35 -2.84
C SER A 7 -0.73 -27.77 -2.71
N ARG A 8 -1.73 -28.61 -2.88
CA ARG A 8 -3.15 -28.32 -2.74
C ARG A 8 -3.42 -27.90 -1.28
N ARG A 9 -3.06 -26.67 -0.91
CA ARG A 9 -3.58 -26.06 0.32
C ARG A 9 -5.07 -25.90 0.08
N ARG A 10 -5.90 -26.67 0.78
CA ARG A 10 -7.36 -26.60 0.71
C ARG A 10 -7.77 -25.21 1.18
N PHE A 11 -8.15 -24.36 0.24
CA PHE A 11 -8.76 -23.07 0.52
C PHE A 11 -9.99 -23.30 1.41
N ARG A 12 -9.90 -22.89 2.67
CA ARG A 12 -11.06 -22.86 3.57
C ARG A 12 -11.40 -21.38 3.79
N PHE A 13 -12.30 -20.85 2.98
CA PHE A 13 -12.91 -19.58 3.29
C PHE A 13 -13.64 -19.71 4.63
N ARG A 14 -13.21 -18.95 5.62
CA ARG A 14 -13.91 -18.80 6.90
C ARG A 14 -14.34 -17.36 6.97
N PHE A 15 -15.62 -17.09 6.81
CA PHE A 15 -16.19 -15.78 7.10
C PHE A 15 -16.42 -15.69 8.62
N THR A 16 -15.44 -15.18 9.32
CA THR A 16 -15.56 -14.88 10.75
C THR A 16 -15.63 -13.37 10.97
N SER A 17 -16.18 -12.92 12.09
CA SER A 17 -16.16 -11.50 12.46
C SER A 17 -14.72 -10.96 12.54
N GLY A 18 -13.77 -11.79 12.97
CA GLY A 18 -12.33 -11.46 13.01
C GLY A 18 -11.75 -11.17 11.63
N GLU A 19 -12.15 -11.90 10.57
CA GLU A 19 -11.68 -11.61 9.21
C GLU A 19 -12.23 -10.29 8.67
N VAL A 20 -13.49 -9.95 9.01
CA VAL A 20 -14.08 -8.65 8.64
C VAL A 20 -13.37 -7.51 9.36
N THR A 21 -13.16 -7.63 10.67
CA THR A 21 -12.45 -6.60 11.45
C THR A 21 -11.00 -6.46 11.03
N GLY A 22 -10.33 -7.57 10.67
CA GLY A 22 -8.97 -7.57 10.13
C GLY A 22 -8.87 -6.87 8.78
N ALA A 23 -9.82 -7.11 7.87
CA ALA A 23 -9.88 -6.42 6.58
C ALA A 23 -10.15 -4.92 6.74
N LEU A 24 -11.01 -4.55 7.70
CA LEU A 24 -11.23 -3.15 8.07
C LEU A 24 -9.97 -2.52 8.66
N GLY A 25 -9.25 -3.24 9.54
CA GLY A 25 -7.99 -2.80 10.11
C GLY A 25 -6.90 -2.55 9.06
N ASP A 26 -6.80 -3.40 8.05
CA ASP A 26 -5.91 -3.20 6.90
C ASP A 26 -6.30 -1.94 6.10
N SER A 27 -7.60 -1.75 5.87
CA SER A 27 -8.13 -0.58 5.16
C SER A 27 -7.81 0.75 5.83
N VAL A 28 -7.67 0.79 7.16
CA VAL A 28 -7.26 1.99 7.92
C VAL A 28 -5.89 2.51 7.48
N THR A 29 -4.98 1.63 7.10
CA THR A 29 -3.63 2.01 6.69
C THR A 29 -3.53 2.32 5.19
N VAL A 30 -4.42 1.78 4.37
CA VAL A 30 -4.40 1.89 2.90
C VAL A 30 -5.24 3.07 2.41
N LEU A 31 -6.50 3.17 2.85
CA LEU A 31 -7.47 4.12 2.30
C LEU A 31 -7.04 5.59 2.41
N PRO A 32 -6.49 6.10 3.54
CA PRO A 32 -6.09 7.50 3.63
C PRO A 32 -5.04 7.87 2.58
N ILE A 33 -4.06 7.00 2.35
CA ILE A 33 -2.98 7.23 1.39
C ILE A 33 -3.54 7.18 -0.04
N VAL A 34 -4.37 6.19 -0.35
CA VAL A 34 -4.96 6.04 -1.69
C VAL A 34 -5.88 7.20 -2.03
N VAL A 35 -6.71 7.65 -1.07
CA VAL A 35 -7.57 8.81 -1.24
C VAL A 35 -6.76 10.09 -1.40
N ALA A 36 -5.69 10.28 -0.61
CA ALA A 36 -4.82 11.45 -0.73
C ALA A 36 -4.11 11.48 -2.10
N VAL A 37 -3.60 10.35 -2.57
CA VAL A 37 -3.01 10.26 -3.92
C VAL A 37 -4.04 10.64 -4.99
N ALA A 38 -5.25 10.08 -4.93
CA ALA A 38 -6.29 10.40 -5.91
C ALA A 38 -6.77 11.86 -5.84
N ALA A 39 -6.80 12.45 -4.64
CA ALA A 39 -7.22 13.84 -4.45
C ALA A 39 -6.18 14.88 -4.90
N LEU A 40 -4.89 14.54 -4.78
CA LEU A 40 -3.78 15.45 -5.01
C LEU A 40 -3.04 15.20 -6.34
N THR A 41 -3.48 14.21 -7.11
CA THR A 41 -2.91 13.86 -8.41
C THR A 41 -4.01 13.59 -9.44
N GLU A 42 -3.62 13.41 -10.69
CA GLU A 42 -4.53 13.01 -11.77
C GLU A 42 -4.86 11.49 -11.79
N LEU A 43 -4.37 10.74 -10.81
CA LEU A 43 -4.60 9.29 -10.75
C LEU A 43 -6.04 8.99 -10.33
N SER A 44 -6.69 8.09 -11.06
CA SER A 44 -8.08 7.71 -10.82
C SER A 44 -8.22 6.85 -9.55
N LEU A 45 -8.99 7.33 -8.56
CA LEU A 45 -9.31 6.58 -7.35
C LEU A 45 -9.85 5.18 -7.66
N ALA A 46 -10.70 5.07 -8.67
CA ALA A 46 -11.30 3.80 -9.06
C ALA A 46 -10.25 2.80 -9.58
N ARG A 47 -9.26 3.25 -10.37
CA ARG A 47 -8.14 2.39 -10.84
C ARG A 47 -7.25 1.99 -9.68
N LEU A 48 -6.95 2.91 -8.77
CA LEU A 48 -6.14 2.63 -7.58
C LEU A 48 -6.80 1.55 -6.73
N LEU A 49 -8.08 1.72 -6.38
CA LEU A 49 -8.84 0.75 -5.59
C LEU A 49 -9.00 -0.60 -6.28
N LEU A 50 -9.22 -0.61 -7.61
CA LEU A 50 -9.32 -1.84 -8.39
C LEU A 50 -8.01 -2.62 -8.36
N GLY A 51 -6.85 -1.94 -8.49
CA GLY A 51 -5.53 -2.56 -8.38
C GLY A 51 -5.32 -3.23 -7.04
N PHE A 52 -5.60 -2.53 -5.93
CA PHE A 52 -5.50 -3.11 -4.59
C PHE A 52 -6.45 -4.29 -4.40
N ALA A 53 -7.72 -4.16 -4.80
CA ALA A 53 -8.72 -5.22 -4.66
C ALA A 53 -8.33 -6.47 -5.46
N ALA A 54 -7.90 -6.30 -6.70
CA ALA A 54 -7.50 -7.42 -7.57
C ALA A 54 -6.31 -8.18 -6.98
N PHE A 55 -5.23 -7.49 -6.58
CA PHE A 55 -4.04 -8.17 -6.07
C PHE A 55 -4.20 -8.64 -4.63
N GLN A 56 -5.04 -8.00 -3.81
CA GLN A 56 -5.43 -8.54 -2.51
C GLN A 56 -6.08 -9.92 -2.64
N VAL A 57 -6.98 -10.09 -3.62
CA VAL A 57 -7.61 -11.38 -3.92
C VAL A 57 -6.60 -12.37 -4.51
N VAL A 58 -5.84 -11.94 -5.53
CA VAL A 58 -4.87 -12.82 -6.22
C VAL A 58 -3.85 -13.40 -5.23
N TRP A 59 -3.23 -12.56 -4.41
CA TRP A 59 -2.20 -13.03 -3.48
C TRP A 59 -2.78 -13.71 -2.25
N GLY A 60 -3.96 -13.30 -1.78
CA GLY A 60 -4.68 -14.02 -0.73
C GLY A 60 -5.01 -15.46 -1.16
N VAL A 61 -5.46 -15.64 -2.41
CA VAL A 61 -5.70 -16.96 -3.02
C VAL A 61 -4.38 -17.73 -3.22
N HIS A 62 -3.37 -17.09 -3.77
CA HIS A 62 -2.09 -17.72 -4.09
C HIS A 62 -1.39 -18.27 -2.84
N TYR A 63 -1.30 -17.48 -1.78
CA TYR A 63 -0.63 -17.88 -0.54
C TYR A 63 -1.53 -18.70 0.40
N GLY A 64 -2.84 -18.63 0.22
CA GLY A 64 -3.80 -19.29 1.11
C GLY A 64 -3.87 -18.72 2.52
N VAL A 65 -3.37 -17.51 2.71
CA VAL A 65 -3.33 -16.75 3.97
C VAL A 65 -3.67 -15.29 3.71
N PRO A 66 -4.12 -14.54 4.73
CA PRO A 66 -4.56 -13.16 4.56
C PRO A 66 -3.38 -12.19 4.40
N VAL A 67 -2.66 -12.30 3.28
CA VAL A 67 -1.60 -11.35 2.92
C VAL A 67 -2.20 -9.97 2.67
N SER A 68 -1.56 -8.91 3.15
CA SER A 68 -1.96 -7.53 2.88
C SER A 68 -1.26 -6.99 1.64
N VAL A 69 -2.01 -6.26 0.81
CA VAL A 69 -1.48 -5.46 -0.30
C VAL A 69 -1.68 -3.99 0.03
N GLU A 70 -0.58 -3.27 0.18
CA GLU A 70 -0.55 -1.89 0.61
C GLU A 70 0.20 -1.01 -0.41
N PRO A 71 -0.05 0.32 -0.44
CA PRO A 71 0.74 1.22 -1.28
C PRO A 71 2.21 1.23 -0.86
N MET A 72 3.09 1.39 -1.82
CA MET A 72 4.51 1.68 -1.59
C MET A 72 4.62 3.07 -0.96
N LYS A 73 4.68 3.13 0.38
CA LYS A 73 4.45 4.33 1.19
C LYS A 73 5.45 5.46 0.91
N ALA A 74 6.71 5.14 0.61
CA ALA A 74 7.69 6.18 0.26
C ALA A 74 7.34 6.83 -1.10
N LEU A 75 6.95 6.04 -2.09
CA LEU A 75 6.53 6.56 -3.39
C LEU A 75 5.23 7.35 -3.28
N ALA A 76 4.26 6.81 -2.54
CA ALA A 76 2.99 7.50 -2.31
C ALA A 76 3.18 8.85 -1.61
N ALA A 77 4.03 8.93 -0.57
CA ALA A 77 4.31 10.18 0.13
C ALA A 77 4.94 11.23 -0.79
N LEU A 78 5.89 10.84 -1.64
CA LEU A 78 6.56 11.76 -2.56
C LEU A 78 5.63 12.30 -3.65
N VAL A 79 4.70 11.49 -4.17
CA VAL A 79 3.71 11.97 -5.14
C VAL A 79 2.65 12.84 -4.47
N ILE A 80 2.23 12.53 -3.27
CA ILE A 80 1.31 13.35 -2.46
C ILE A 80 1.92 14.73 -2.20
N ALA A 81 3.22 14.80 -1.90
CA ALA A 81 3.95 16.04 -1.67
C ALA A 81 4.30 16.81 -2.96
N GLY A 82 3.91 16.32 -4.14
CA GLY A 82 4.25 16.95 -5.42
C GLY A 82 5.73 16.83 -5.79
N SER A 83 6.50 16.01 -5.08
CA SER A 83 7.93 15.76 -5.35
C SER A 83 8.17 14.75 -6.48
N LEU A 84 7.12 14.02 -6.89
CA LEU A 84 7.10 13.14 -8.05
C LEU A 84 5.86 13.42 -8.88
N THR A 85 6.02 13.43 -10.18
CA THR A 85 4.89 13.39 -11.13
C THR A 85 4.29 11.98 -11.19
N ALA A 86 3.09 11.85 -11.77
CA ALA A 86 2.48 10.53 -11.99
C ALA A 86 3.34 9.64 -12.92
N GLY A 87 4.00 10.22 -13.93
CA GLY A 87 4.93 9.50 -14.80
C GLY A 87 6.18 9.01 -14.04
N GLU A 88 6.80 9.87 -13.24
CA GLU A 88 7.94 9.48 -12.40
C GLU A 88 7.58 8.44 -11.36
N LEU A 89 6.36 8.49 -10.79
CA LEU A 89 5.83 7.45 -9.91
C LEU A 89 5.71 6.11 -10.63
N ALA A 90 5.21 6.12 -11.88
CA ALA A 90 5.11 4.92 -12.70
C ALA A 90 6.50 4.33 -13.00
N VAL A 91 7.48 5.17 -13.38
CA VAL A 91 8.89 4.74 -13.54
C VAL A 91 9.40 4.10 -12.25
N ALA A 92 9.25 4.78 -11.12
CA ALA A 92 9.73 4.28 -9.84
C ALA A 92 9.06 2.94 -9.45
N GLY A 93 7.77 2.80 -9.70
CA GLY A 93 7.03 1.56 -9.49
C GLY A 93 7.50 0.40 -10.37
N LEU A 94 7.73 0.68 -11.66
CA LEU A 94 8.25 -0.32 -12.61
C LEU A 94 9.70 -0.73 -12.30
N LEU A 95 10.55 0.22 -11.97
CA LEU A 95 11.94 -0.07 -11.56
C LEU A 95 11.96 -0.89 -10.26
N ALA A 96 11.18 -0.49 -9.26
CA ALA A 96 11.06 -1.26 -8.02
C ALA A 96 10.50 -2.66 -8.29
N GLY A 97 9.47 -2.77 -9.14
CA GLY A 97 8.89 -4.04 -9.56
C GLY A 97 9.90 -4.95 -10.25
N GLY A 98 10.65 -4.42 -11.20
CA GLY A 98 11.69 -5.17 -11.92
C GLY A 98 12.80 -5.66 -10.99
N VAL A 99 13.31 -4.80 -10.11
CA VAL A 99 14.33 -5.16 -9.12
C VAL A 99 13.81 -6.24 -8.16
N LEU A 100 12.59 -6.07 -7.62
CA LEU A 100 11.99 -7.04 -6.69
C LEU A 100 11.75 -8.39 -7.35
N LEU A 101 11.30 -8.40 -8.61
CA LEU A 101 11.13 -9.64 -9.37
C LEU A 101 12.47 -10.35 -9.56
N LEU A 102 13.49 -9.62 -10.00
CA LEU A 102 14.83 -10.17 -10.21
C LEU A 102 15.42 -10.73 -8.91
N VAL A 103 15.36 -9.94 -7.84
CA VAL A 103 15.92 -10.32 -6.54
C VAL A 103 15.17 -11.51 -5.95
N GLY A 104 13.83 -11.49 -6.00
CA GLY A 104 12.99 -12.57 -5.48
C GLY A 104 13.18 -13.89 -6.24
N THR A 105 13.20 -13.85 -7.57
CA THR A 105 13.38 -15.06 -8.40
C THR A 105 14.79 -15.66 -8.30
N THR A 106 15.81 -14.85 -7.98
CA THR A 106 17.20 -15.32 -7.81
C THR A 106 17.51 -15.75 -6.37
N GLY A 107 16.61 -15.57 -5.41
CA GLY A 107 16.87 -15.85 -4.00
C GLY A 107 17.92 -14.93 -3.38
N ALA A 108 18.12 -13.74 -3.94
CA ALA A 108 19.18 -12.84 -3.52
C ALA A 108 18.76 -11.92 -2.35
N LEU A 109 17.50 -11.93 -1.94
CA LEU A 109 16.96 -11.01 -0.94
C LEU A 109 17.68 -11.14 0.41
N ALA A 110 17.91 -12.36 0.87
CA ALA A 110 18.63 -12.62 2.12
C ALA A 110 20.07 -12.09 2.12
N ARG A 111 20.70 -12.01 0.93
CA ARG A 111 22.02 -11.41 0.76
C ARG A 111 21.95 -9.88 0.79
N ILE A 112 20.97 -9.29 0.11
CA ILE A 112 20.76 -7.84 0.03
C ILE A 112 20.34 -7.28 1.39
N GLN A 113 19.50 -7.99 2.14
CA GLN A 113 19.02 -7.61 3.47
C GLN A 113 20.19 -7.28 4.43
N ARG A 114 21.32 -7.95 4.30
CA ARG A 114 22.50 -7.69 5.16
C ARG A 114 23.07 -6.28 4.99
N TYR A 115 22.82 -5.63 3.86
CA TYR A 115 23.28 -4.26 3.57
C TYR A 115 22.22 -3.21 3.89
N VAL A 116 20.95 -3.59 4.01
CA VAL A 116 19.85 -2.69 4.38
C VAL A 116 19.65 -2.76 5.89
N GLY A 117 20.43 -1.99 6.61
CA GLY A 117 20.37 -1.95 8.08
C GLY A 117 19.10 -1.25 8.60
N GLN A 118 18.68 -1.61 9.81
CA GLN A 118 17.54 -0.99 10.51
C GLN A 118 17.60 0.56 10.53
N PRO A 119 18.76 1.23 10.70
CA PRO A 119 18.84 2.68 10.66
C PRO A 119 18.35 3.29 9.33
N ILE A 120 18.65 2.65 8.20
CA ILE A 120 18.20 3.12 6.87
C ILE A 120 16.68 3.04 6.78
N VAL A 121 16.10 1.89 7.15
CA VAL A 121 14.64 1.68 7.13
C VAL A 121 13.94 2.71 8.04
N ARG A 122 14.44 2.92 9.26
CA ARG A 122 13.88 3.89 10.21
C ARG A 122 14.02 5.34 9.72
N GLY A 123 15.14 5.67 9.09
CA GLY A 123 15.35 6.98 8.47
C GLY A 123 14.33 7.28 7.38
N VAL A 124 14.10 6.32 6.46
CA VAL A 124 13.08 6.48 5.40
C VAL A 124 11.67 6.56 6.00
N GLN A 125 11.35 5.73 7.00
CA GLN A 125 10.04 5.79 7.69
C GLN A 125 9.79 7.16 8.33
N LEU A 126 10.81 7.73 9.00
CA LEU A 126 10.73 9.07 9.58
C LEU A 126 10.51 10.13 8.50
N ALA A 127 11.29 10.09 7.42
CA ALA A 127 11.15 11.04 6.31
C ALA A 127 9.74 10.98 5.69
N VAL A 128 9.24 9.77 5.42
CA VAL A 128 7.86 9.56 4.93
C VAL A 128 6.83 10.14 5.90
N GLY A 129 6.99 9.88 7.20
CA GLY A 129 6.09 10.42 8.22
C GLY A 129 6.08 11.94 8.27
N LEU A 130 7.24 12.59 8.15
CA LEU A 130 7.36 14.05 8.14
C LEU A 130 6.72 14.67 6.89
N VAL A 131 6.95 14.08 5.72
CA VAL A 131 6.34 14.53 4.45
C VAL A 131 4.81 14.45 4.51
N LEU A 132 4.26 13.33 4.99
CA LEU A 132 2.82 13.18 5.14
C LEU A 132 2.23 14.10 6.21
N LEU A 133 2.97 14.36 7.29
CA LEU A 133 2.56 15.31 8.33
C LEU A 133 2.49 16.74 7.77
N GLU A 134 3.51 17.18 7.04
CA GLU A 134 3.54 18.48 6.38
C GLU A 134 2.36 18.66 5.44
N THR A 135 2.13 17.69 4.54
CA THR A 135 0.99 17.70 3.62
C THR A 135 -0.35 17.74 4.37
N GLY A 136 -0.48 16.94 5.44
CA GLY A 136 -1.68 16.92 6.28
C GLY A 136 -1.95 18.28 6.95
N ILE A 137 -0.91 18.97 7.41
CA ILE A 137 -1.03 20.33 7.96
C ILE A 137 -1.49 21.31 6.88
N GLN A 138 -0.88 21.29 5.69
CA GLN A 138 -1.25 22.17 4.58
C GLN A 138 -2.72 21.99 4.19
N LEU A 139 -3.16 20.74 3.96
CA LEU A 139 -4.56 20.42 3.67
C LEU A 139 -5.51 20.85 4.79
N SER A 140 -5.08 20.78 6.05
CA SER A 140 -5.87 21.25 7.18
C SER A 140 -6.04 22.76 7.21
N LEU A 141 -5.03 23.50 6.78
CA LEU A 141 -5.07 24.97 6.66
C LEU A 141 -5.97 25.41 5.50
N ASP A 142 -5.99 24.66 4.39
CA ASP A 142 -6.85 24.94 3.24
C ASP A 142 -8.33 24.64 3.53
N GLY A 143 -8.60 23.73 4.48
CA GLY A 143 -9.94 23.28 4.83
C GLY A 143 -10.19 23.21 6.35
N VAL A 144 -9.97 24.32 7.08
CA VAL A 144 -10.00 24.37 8.55
C VAL A 144 -11.30 23.78 9.15
N GLY A 145 -12.45 24.04 8.53
CA GLY A 145 -13.73 23.49 9.01
C GLY A 145 -13.77 21.95 8.96
N TYR A 146 -13.28 21.35 7.88
CA TYR A 146 -13.19 19.89 7.75
C TYR A 146 -12.12 19.31 8.66
N ALA A 147 -11.00 20.02 8.84
CA ALA A 147 -9.94 19.60 9.77
C ALA A 147 -10.45 19.58 11.22
N LEU A 148 -11.18 20.61 11.65
CA LEU A 148 -11.78 20.64 12.99
C LEU A 148 -12.83 19.55 13.18
N LEU A 149 -13.64 19.27 12.17
CA LEU A 149 -14.61 18.18 12.18
C LEU A 149 -13.93 16.82 12.33
N ALA A 150 -12.86 16.58 11.56
CA ALA A 150 -12.07 15.36 11.62
C ALA A 150 -11.39 15.20 12.99
N LEU A 151 -10.77 16.27 13.51
CA LEU A 151 -10.15 16.26 14.84
C LEU A 151 -11.15 16.01 15.96
N ALA A 152 -12.34 16.62 15.87
CA ALA A 152 -13.44 16.37 16.83
C ALA A 152 -13.88 14.90 16.78
N ALA A 153 -14.06 14.33 15.59
CA ALA A 153 -14.40 12.92 15.43
C ALA A 153 -13.33 11.99 16.03
N VAL A 154 -12.04 12.26 15.77
CA VAL A 154 -10.93 11.52 16.41
C VAL A 154 -10.96 11.69 17.92
N GLY A 155 -11.12 12.92 18.43
CA GLY A 155 -11.17 13.19 19.87
C GLY A 155 -12.28 12.42 20.57
N VAL A 156 -13.49 12.43 20.00
CA VAL A 156 -14.65 11.69 20.54
C VAL A 156 -14.40 10.18 20.53
N THR A 157 -13.90 9.63 19.44
CA THR A 157 -13.64 8.19 19.33
C THR A 157 -12.54 7.70 20.26
N VAL A 158 -11.48 8.51 20.43
CA VAL A 158 -10.40 8.22 21.37
C VAL A 158 -10.90 8.31 22.81
N ALA A 159 -11.67 9.35 23.17
CA ALA A 159 -12.27 9.50 24.49
C ALA A 159 -13.24 8.37 24.82
N ALA A 160 -13.93 7.83 23.81
CA ALA A 160 -14.81 6.66 23.94
C ALA A 160 -14.07 5.31 23.99
N GLY A 161 -12.72 5.30 23.95
CA GLY A 161 -11.92 4.07 23.97
C GLY A 161 -11.84 3.34 22.61
N HIS A 162 -12.34 3.93 21.53
CA HIS A 162 -12.42 3.32 20.19
C HIS A 162 -11.35 3.86 19.23
N HIS A 163 -10.12 4.10 19.72
CA HIS A 163 -9.03 4.69 18.93
C HIS A 163 -8.69 3.90 17.64
N ARG A 164 -8.90 2.57 17.65
CA ARG A 164 -8.59 1.70 16.49
C ARG A 164 -9.48 1.97 15.28
N VAL A 165 -10.70 2.47 15.46
CA VAL A 165 -11.65 2.75 14.38
C VAL A 165 -11.75 4.23 14.02
N SER A 166 -10.99 5.11 14.68
CA SER A 166 -11.07 6.56 14.50
C SER A 166 -10.86 6.97 13.03
N THR A 167 -9.87 6.38 12.36
CA THR A 167 -9.58 6.67 10.94
C THR A 167 -10.74 6.27 10.03
N LEU A 168 -11.37 5.12 10.25
CA LEU A 168 -12.54 4.69 9.48
C LEU A 168 -13.72 5.63 9.68
N ILE A 169 -13.92 6.12 10.90
CA ILE A 169 -14.99 7.09 11.21
C ILE A 169 -14.72 8.40 10.48
N VAL A 170 -13.50 8.89 10.47
CA VAL A 170 -13.12 10.12 9.72
C VAL A 170 -13.35 9.93 8.22
N ILE A 171 -12.95 8.80 7.65
CA ILE A 171 -13.21 8.50 6.22
C ILE A 171 -14.72 8.43 5.94
N ALA A 172 -15.47 7.72 6.77
CA ALA A 172 -16.92 7.61 6.61
C ALA A 172 -17.61 8.98 6.71
N LEU A 173 -17.16 9.82 7.64
CA LEU A 173 -17.64 11.19 7.79
C LEU A 173 -17.30 12.03 6.55
N GLY A 174 -16.08 11.93 6.02
CA GLY A 174 -15.68 12.60 4.78
C GLY A 174 -16.53 12.17 3.58
N VAL A 175 -16.79 10.86 3.46
CA VAL A 175 -17.71 10.32 2.43
C VAL A 175 -19.13 10.88 2.60
N ALA A 176 -19.65 10.91 3.82
CA ALA A 176 -20.98 11.45 4.10
C ALA A 176 -21.10 12.93 3.75
N VAL A 177 -20.08 13.73 4.10
CA VAL A 177 -19.99 15.15 3.73
C VAL A 177 -19.90 15.29 2.21
N GLY A 178 -19.06 14.52 1.54
CA GLY A 178 -18.96 14.53 0.08
C GLY A 178 -20.30 14.23 -0.59
N ILE A 179 -20.97 13.16 -0.19
CA ILE A 179 -22.30 12.80 -0.72
C ILE A 179 -23.34 13.91 -0.46
N SER A 180 -23.29 14.55 0.70
CA SER A 180 -24.23 15.64 1.01
C SER A 180 -24.04 16.88 0.12
N GLN A 181 -22.83 17.09 -0.40
CA GLN A 181 -22.48 18.23 -1.24
C GLN A 181 -22.64 17.96 -2.74
N THR A 182 -22.30 16.76 -3.18
CA THR A 182 -22.24 16.40 -4.62
C THR A 182 -23.29 15.37 -5.04
N GLY A 183 -24.04 14.80 -4.09
CA GLY A 183 -24.94 13.68 -4.34
C GLY A 183 -24.22 12.34 -4.43
N LEU A 184 -24.99 11.28 -4.59
CA LEU A 184 -24.45 9.93 -4.77
C LEU A 184 -23.80 9.81 -6.15
N PRO A 185 -22.52 9.41 -6.23
CA PRO A 185 -21.88 9.17 -7.50
C PRO A 185 -22.52 7.98 -8.24
N THR A 186 -22.66 8.09 -9.55
CA THR A 186 -23.08 6.95 -10.38
C THR A 186 -21.97 5.92 -10.43
N PRO A 187 -22.22 4.65 -10.11
CA PRO A 187 -21.22 3.59 -10.23
C PRO A 187 -20.75 3.45 -11.67
N GLN A 188 -19.47 3.58 -11.90
CA GLN A 188 -18.85 3.39 -13.21
C GLN A 188 -17.61 2.50 -13.07
N LEU A 189 -17.42 1.59 -14.02
CA LEU A 189 -16.16 0.88 -14.12
C LEU A 189 -15.10 1.81 -14.70
N PRO A 190 -13.90 1.87 -14.10
CA PRO A 190 -12.83 2.69 -14.66
C PRO A 190 -12.41 2.17 -16.03
N ALA A 191 -12.15 3.08 -16.97
CA ALA A 191 -11.48 2.71 -18.20
C ALA A 191 -10.08 2.16 -17.88
N LEU A 192 -9.73 1.02 -18.45
CA LEU A 192 -8.42 0.39 -18.30
C LEU A 192 -7.53 0.81 -19.48
N ASP A 193 -7.08 2.05 -19.44
CA ASP A 193 -6.14 2.57 -20.42
C ASP A 193 -4.72 2.27 -19.98
N LEU A 194 -3.89 1.78 -20.90
CA LEU A 194 -2.47 1.60 -20.65
C LEU A 194 -1.81 2.99 -20.54
N THR A 195 -1.22 3.24 -19.37
CA THR A 195 -0.48 4.47 -19.11
C THR A 195 0.98 4.13 -18.94
N LEU A 196 1.73 4.11 -20.03
CA LEU A 196 3.16 3.84 -19.99
C LEU A 196 3.92 5.14 -19.77
N PRO A 197 4.89 5.15 -18.85
CA PRO A 197 5.76 6.32 -18.67
C PRO A 197 6.63 6.53 -19.92
N THR A 198 7.04 7.76 -20.13
CA THR A 198 7.93 8.17 -21.20
C THR A 198 9.40 8.20 -20.75
N ALA A 199 10.33 8.35 -21.67
CA ALA A 199 11.74 8.52 -21.32
C ALA A 199 12.00 9.79 -20.49
N ALA A 200 11.15 10.82 -20.60
CA ALA A 200 11.24 12.05 -19.81
C ALA A 200 10.92 11.84 -18.32
N ASP A 201 10.17 10.80 -17.99
CA ASP A 201 9.80 10.46 -16.61
C ASP A 201 10.95 9.73 -15.87
N VAL A 202 12.00 9.32 -16.60
CA VAL A 202 13.21 8.75 -15.99
C VAL A 202 14.11 9.88 -15.51
N SER A 203 13.98 10.22 -14.25
CA SER A 203 14.70 11.33 -13.61
C SER A 203 15.51 10.87 -12.39
N SER A 204 16.35 11.74 -11.88
CA SER A 204 17.05 11.48 -10.60
C SER A 204 16.06 11.35 -9.45
N ALA A 205 14.91 12.01 -9.51
CA ALA A 205 13.85 11.90 -8.52
C ALA A 205 13.21 10.52 -8.55
N SER A 206 12.81 10.01 -9.74
CA SER A 206 12.23 8.67 -9.87
C SER A 206 13.18 7.56 -9.44
N VAL A 207 14.49 7.68 -9.81
CA VAL A 207 15.53 6.71 -9.39
C VAL A 207 15.78 6.77 -7.88
N GLY A 208 15.92 7.99 -7.31
CA GLY A 208 16.12 8.18 -5.87
C GLY A 208 14.94 7.65 -5.04
N ALA A 209 13.71 7.92 -5.49
CA ALA A 209 12.50 7.41 -4.89
C ALA A 209 12.43 5.86 -4.92
N THR A 210 12.84 5.26 -6.05
CA THR A 210 12.95 3.80 -6.18
C THR A 210 13.89 3.21 -5.14
N LEU A 211 15.08 3.79 -4.97
CA LEU A 211 16.06 3.29 -3.98
C LEU A 211 15.54 3.41 -2.55
N GLY A 212 14.91 4.54 -2.21
CA GLY A 212 14.27 4.73 -0.89
C GLY A 212 13.16 3.71 -0.64
N GLN A 213 12.31 3.47 -1.63
CA GLN A 213 11.25 2.48 -1.52
C GLN A 213 11.80 1.05 -1.41
N LEU A 214 12.81 0.69 -2.20
CA LEU A 214 13.43 -0.64 -2.14
C LEU A 214 14.05 -0.90 -0.75
N ALA A 215 14.70 0.09 -0.15
CA ALA A 215 15.24 -0.04 1.21
C ALA A 215 14.12 -0.35 2.23
N MET A 216 12.97 0.33 2.15
CA MET A 216 11.81 0.02 2.98
C MET A 216 11.23 -1.36 2.68
N THR A 217 11.10 -1.71 1.40
CA THR A 217 10.46 -2.95 0.97
C THR A 217 11.26 -4.17 1.41
N VAL A 218 12.58 -4.16 1.23
CA VAL A 218 13.45 -5.28 1.66
C VAL A 218 13.39 -5.46 3.18
N GLY A 219 13.54 -4.39 3.97
CA GLY A 219 13.60 -4.48 5.43
C GLY A 219 12.26 -4.75 6.09
N ASN A 220 11.19 -4.20 5.57
CA ASN A 220 9.87 -4.21 6.23
C ASN A 220 8.83 -5.05 5.48
N ALA A 221 8.64 -4.81 4.18
CA ALA A 221 7.55 -5.46 3.46
C ALA A 221 7.82 -6.93 3.12
N ALA A 222 9.05 -7.32 2.81
CA ALA A 222 9.36 -8.71 2.51
C ALA A 222 9.68 -9.52 3.77
N VAL A 223 10.68 -9.08 4.55
CA VAL A 223 11.19 -9.86 5.68
C VAL A 223 10.22 -9.85 6.86
N ALA A 224 9.76 -8.66 7.29
CA ALA A 224 8.83 -8.60 8.42
C ALA A 224 7.50 -9.27 8.11
N THR A 225 6.99 -9.15 6.87
CA THR A 225 5.75 -9.84 6.47
C THR A 225 5.93 -11.35 6.48
N SER A 226 7.04 -11.89 5.96
CA SER A 226 7.35 -13.31 6.01
C SER A 226 7.36 -13.87 7.44
N LEU A 227 8.00 -13.16 8.37
CA LEU A 227 8.03 -13.53 9.79
C LEU A 227 6.63 -13.51 10.43
N LEU A 228 5.85 -12.45 10.17
CA LEU A 228 4.48 -12.36 10.70
C LEU A 228 3.55 -13.44 10.15
N LEU A 229 3.70 -13.81 8.88
CA LEU A 229 2.93 -14.91 8.28
C LEU A 229 3.28 -16.24 8.92
N SER A 230 4.56 -16.49 9.23
CA SER A 230 4.99 -17.66 9.96
C SER A 230 4.46 -17.68 11.40
N ASP A 231 4.62 -16.57 12.13
CA ASP A 231 4.30 -16.50 13.56
C ASP A 231 2.78 -16.54 13.83
N TYR A 232 1.98 -15.86 12.98
CA TYR A 232 0.54 -15.69 13.23
C TYR A 232 -0.35 -16.67 12.47
N PHE A 233 0.10 -17.17 11.33
CA PHE A 233 -0.72 -18.00 10.44
C PHE A 233 -0.11 -19.37 10.14
N ASP A 234 1.03 -19.70 10.76
CA ASP A 234 1.78 -20.94 10.51
C ASP A 234 2.01 -21.17 8.99
N ALA A 235 2.34 -20.08 8.30
CA ALA A 235 2.50 -20.07 6.86
C ALA A 235 3.96 -19.83 6.47
N GLU A 236 4.55 -20.82 5.80
CA GLU A 236 5.90 -20.74 5.27
C GLU A 236 5.91 -19.99 3.94
N VAL A 237 5.88 -18.66 3.99
CA VAL A 237 6.03 -17.79 2.83
C VAL A 237 7.34 -17.02 2.98
N SER A 238 8.29 -17.31 2.09
CA SER A 238 9.61 -16.69 2.16
C SER A 238 9.60 -15.22 1.72
N ALA A 239 10.59 -14.47 2.19
CA ALA A 239 10.78 -13.08 1.77
C ALA A 239 11.06 -12.96 0.26
N ASP A 240 11.71 -13.95 -0.36
CA ASP A 240 11.95 -14.01 -1.81
C ASP A 240 10.65 -14.24 -2.59
N GLU A 241 9.74 -15.10 -2.11
CA GLU A 241 8.40 -15.28 -2.71
C GLU A 241 7.59 -13.99 -2.63
N LEU A 242 7.60 -13.30 -1.48
CA LEU A 242 6.94 -12.00 -1.33
C LEU A 242 7.56 -10.94 -2.24
N ALA A 243 8.87 -10.90 -2.40
CA ALA A 243 9.53 -10.00 -3.36
C ALA A 243 9.12 -10.30 -4.79
N THR A 244 9.06 -11.59 -5.16
CA THR A 244 8.64 -12.04 -6.49
C THR A 244 7.21 -11.59 -6.79
N SER A 245 6.28 -11.81 -5.88
CA SER A 245 4.88 -11.38 -6.04
C SER A 245 4.73 -9.86 -6.09
N MET A 246 5.48 -9.11 -5.25
CA MET A 246 5.52 -7.65 -5.32
C MET A 246 6.07 -7.17 -6.67
N GLY A 247 7.12 -7.81 -7.18
CA GLY A 247 7.65 -7.52 -8.51
C GLY A 247 6.61 -7.73 -9.61
N ALA A 248 5.99 -8.90 -9.64
CA ALA A 248 4.99 -9.26 -10.64
C ALA A 248 3.77 -8.32 -10.61
N MET A 249 3.21 -8.03 -9.42
CA MET A 249 2.04 -7.15 -9.34
C MET A 249 2.34 -5.72 -9.81
N ASN A 250 3.54 -5.17 -9.51
CA ASN A 250 3.88 -3.83 -9.95
C ASN A 250 4.09 -3.74 -11.46
N LEU A 251 4.76 -4.73 -12.06
CA LEU A 251 4.95 -4.77 -13.52
C LEU A 251 3.61 -4.92 -14.28
N LEU A 252 2.61 -5.54 -13.67
CA LEU A 252 1.28 -5.70 -14.26
C LEU A 252 0.36 -4.51 -13.97
N ALA A 253 0.35 -4.00 -12.74
CA ALA A 253 -0.62 -3.02 -12.29
C ALA A 253 -0.26 -1.58 -12.65
N VAL A 254 1.02 -1.21 -12.54
CA VAL A 254 1.47 0.16 -12.80
C VAL A 254 1.15 0.63 -14.22
N PRO A 255 1.36 -0.18 -15.28
CA PRO A 255 0.95 0.19 -16.63
C PRO A 255 -0.56 0.39 -16.81
N LEU A 256 -1.37 -0.20 -15.93
CA LEU A 256 -2.83 -0.03 -15.92
C LEU A 256 -3.28 1.17 -15.06
N GLY A 257 -2.34 2.00 -14.61
CA GLY A 257 -2.60 3.20 -13.82
C GLY A 257 -2.88 2.93 -12.34
N ALA A 258 -2.48 1.76 -11.83
CA ALA A 258 -2.51 1.49 -10.39
C ALA A 258 -1.29 2.11 -9.68
N LEU A 259 -1.46 2.37 -8.38
CA LEU A 259 -0.36 2.81 -7.52
C LEU A 259 0.64 1.66 -7.32
N PRO A 260 1.95 1.93 -7.26
CA PRO A 260 2.92 0.93 -6.86
C PRO A 260 2.60 0.32 -5.48
N MET A 261 2.63 -1.02 -5.41
CA MET A 261 2.13 -1.80 -4.28
C MET A 261 3.21 -2.69 -3.67
N CYS A 262 3.09 -2.95 -2.37
CA CYS A 262 3.92 -3.91 -1.67
C CYS A 262 3.07 -4.75 -0.70
N HIS A 263 3.65 -5.80 -0.12
CA HIS A 263 3.03 -6.51 0.99
C HIS A 263 3.27 -5.74 2.28
N GLY A 264 2.21 -5.54 3.06
CA GLY A 264 2.27 -4.76 4.29
C GLY A 264 2.31 -5.63 5.54
N SER A 265 3.40 -5.53 6.30
CA SER A 265 3.49 -6.18 7.61
C SER A 265 2.45 -5.62 8.60
N GLY A 266 2.14 -4.32 8.51
CA GLY A 266 1.12 -3.67 9.34
C GLY A 266 -0.27 -4.20 9.09
N GLY A 267 -0.65 -4.41 7.84
CA GLY A 267 -1.94 -4.99 7.48
C GLY A 267 -2.07 -6.44 7.89
N VAL A 268 -1.01 -7.24 7.76
CA VAL A 268 -0.98 -8.64 8.25
C VAL A 268 -1.19 -8.68 9.77
N ALA A 269 -0.48 -7.83 10.53
CA ALA A 269 -0.67 -7.73 11.98
C ALA A 269 -2.09 -7.29 12.35
N GLY A 270 -2.66 -6.35 11.59
CA GLY A 270 -4.05 -5.88 11.77
C GLY A 270 -5.09 -6.97 11.52
N LYS A 271 -4.82 -7.92 10.64
CA LYS A 271 -5.71 -9.06 10.34
C LYS A 271 -5.69 -10.14 11.41
N TYR A 272 -4.65 -10.20 12.22
CA TYR A 272 -4.55 -11.15 13.33
C TYR A 272 -5.22 -10.62 14.62
N ALA A 273 -5.18 -9.30 14.85
CA ALA A 273 -5.69 -8.64 16.06
C ALA A 273 -7.22 -8.51 16.07
#